data_a53660628bbd924751aa3000e94c1d16
#
_entry.id   a53660628bbd924751aa3000e94c1d16
#
_cell.length_a   1.000
_cell.length_b   1.000
_cell.length_c   1.000
_cell.angle_alpha   90.00
_cell.angle_beta   90.00
_cell.angle_gamma   90.00
#
_symmetry.space_group_name_H-M   'P 1'
#
loop_
_entity.id
_entity.type
_entity.pdbx_description
1 polymer ?
#
loop_
_entity_poly.entity_id
_entity_poly.type
_entity_poly.pdbx_seq_one_letter_code
_entity_poly.pdbx_strand_id
1 'polypeptide(L)'
;MYQKFIINQDGVLKFGRVYQHRDLLNWGEDCPYGGGLWKRDEGRRCILLYGRSFAFGAPDFNFVRRIEWAGVGGTPYPLFFLPHWPNEDQLIPVYANP
;
A
#
# COMPACT_ATOMS: atom_id res chain seq x y z
N MET A 1 -11.68 11.63 -2.73
CA MET A 1 -11.16 10.27 -2.51
C MET A 1 -9.69 10.34 -2.13
N TYR A 2 -9.21 9.38 -1.39
CA TYR A 2 -7.87 9.36 -0.84
C TYR A 2 -7.07 8.20 -1.42
N GLN A 3 -5.76 8.37 -1.48
CA GLN A 3 -4.84 7.35 -1.99
C GLN A 3 -4.48 6.41 -0.85
N LYS A 4 -5.16 5.26 -0.79
CA LYS A 4 -5.06 4.29 0.31
C LYS A 4 -4.60 2.94 -0.21
N PHE A 5 -3.98 2.15 0.65
CA PHE A 5 -3.63 0.76 0.34
C PHE A 5 -3.99 -0.16 1.49
N ILE A 6 -4.15 -1.43 1.18
CA ILE A 6 -4.35 -2.52 2.15
C ILE A 6 -3.53 -3.74 1.74
N ILE A 7 -3.34 -4.64 2.69
CA ILE A 7 -2.79 -5.97 2.44
C ILE A 7 -3.83 -6.98 2.93
N ASN A 8 -4.43 -7.73 2.00
CA ASN A 8 -5.49 -8.66 2.35
C ASN A 8 -4.96 -9.98 2.94
N GLN A 9 -5.84 -10.89 3.30
CA GLN A 9 -5.48 -12.17 3.93
C GLN A 9 -4.63 -13.05 3.02
N ASP A 10 -4.69 -12.88 1.71
CA ASP A 10 -3.89 -13.64 0.75
C ASP A 10 -2.53 -12.98 0.46
N GLY A 11 -2.23 -11.91 1.17
CA GLY A 11 -0.99 -11.15 0.97
C GLY A 11 -0.99 -10.28 -0.28
N VAL A 12 -2.17 -9.92 -0.78
CA VAL A 12 -2.27 -9.00 -1.93
C VAL A 12 -2.25 -7.58 -1.43
N LEU A 13 -1.22 -6.83 -1.82
CA LEU A 13 -1.17 -5.40 -1.60
C LEU A 13 -1.96 -4.73 -2.71
N LYS A 14 -3.07 -4.11 -2.32
CA LYS A 14 -3.96 -3.38 -3.23
C LYS A 14 -3.91 -1.90 -2.91
N PHE A 15 -3.84 -1.08 -3.92
CA PHE A 15 -3.90 0.36 -3.72
C PHE A 15 -4.73 1.02 -4.81
N GLY A 16 -5.37 2.12 -4.41
CA GLY A 16 -6.27 2.87 -5.27
C GLY A 16 -6.71 4.16 -4.61
N ARG A 17 -7.65 4.83 -5.22
CA ARG A 17 -8.23 6.08 -4.70
C ARG A 17 -9.64 5.78 -4.22
N VAL A 18 -9.81 5.73 -2.90
CA VAL A 18 -11.06 5.32 -2.26
C VAL A 18 -11.35 6.22 -1.06
N TYR A 19 -12.57 6.18 -0.55
CA TYR A 19 -12.93 6.91 0.66
C TYR A 19 -12.47 6.20 1.93
N GLN A 20 -12.61 4.86 1.95
CA GLN A 20 -12.24 4.04 3.11
C GLN A 20 -11.36 2.89 2.66
N HIS A 21 -10.48 2.42 3.54
CA HIS A 21 -9.62 1.28 3.24
C HIS A 21 -10.41 0.03 2.85
N ARG A 22 -11.58 -0.20 3.48
CA ARG A 22 -12.44 -1.35 3.17
C ARG A 22 -12.92 -1.36 1.72
N ASP A 23 -12.96 -0.20 1.07
CA ASP A 23 -13.41 -0.10 -0.33
C ASP A 23 -12.43 -0.79 -1.29
N LEU A 24 -11.22 -1.11 -0.84
CA LEU A 24 -10.25 -1.86 -1.62
C LEU A 24 -10.43 -3.38 -1.52
N LEU A 25 -11.28 -3.83 -0.59
CA LEU A 25 -11.54 -5.25 -0.39
C LEU A 25 -12.72 -5.70 -1.24
N ASN A 26 -12.58 -6.86 -1.89
CA ASN A 26 -13.71 -7.52 -2.54
C ASN A 26 -14.58 -8.20 -1.48
N TRP A 27 -15.79 -8.56 -1.87
CA TRP A 27 -16.72 -9.27 -0.99
C TRP A 27 -16.05 -10.56 -0.48
N GLY A 28 -16.10 -10.76 0.84
CA GLY A 28 -15.51 -11.94 1.48
C GLY A 28 -14.02 -11.82 1.78
N GLU A 29 -13.35 -10.75 1.35
CA GLU A 29 -11.96 -10.50 1.71
C GLU A 29 -11.85 -9.87 3.10
N ASP A 30 -10.74 -10.18 3.77
CA ASP A 30 -10.37 -9.61 5.06
C ASP A 30 -9.01 -8.93 4.95
N CYS A 31 -8.65 -8.12 5.96
CA CYS A 31 -7.42 -7.33 5.94
C CYS A 31 -6.64 -7.46 7.25
N PRO A 32 -6.07 -8.65 7.54
CA PRO A 32 -5.34 -8.86 8.79
C PRO A 32 -3.97 -8.17 8.82
N TYR A 33 -3.44 -7.77 7.66
CA TYR A 33 -2.07 -7.25 7.57
C TYR A 33 -2.02 -5.73 7.41
N GLY A 34 -3.13 -5.05 7.69
CA GLY A 34 -3.15 -3.61 7.77
C GLY A 34 -3.16 -2.88 6.44
N GLY A 35 -2.87 -1.60 6.52
CA GLY A 35 -2.85 -0.73 5.36
C GLY A 35 -2.32 0.64 5.71
N GLY A 36 -2.45 1.56 4.76
CA GLY A 36 -1.97 2.92 4.95
C GLY A 36 -2.34 3.81 3.77
N LEU A 37 -1.47 4.75 3.50
CA LEU A 37 -1.64 5.75 2.46
C LEU A 37 -0.50 5.62 1.45
N TRP A 38 -0.73 6.09 0.22
CA TRP A 38 0.32 6.10 -0.79
C TRP A 38 0.32 7.40 -1.55
N LYS A 39 1.48 7.74 -2.09
CA LYS A 39 1.62 8.85 -3.02
C LYS A 39 2.61 8.49 -4.11
N ARG A 40 2.41 9.07 -5.28
CA ARG A 40 3.30 8.90 -6.41
C ARG A 40 4.38 9.97 -6.37
N ASP A 41 5.63 9.57 -6.42
CA ASP A 41 6.78 10.47 -6.46
C ASP A 41 7.40 10.41 -7.86
N GLU A 42 7.06 11.39 -8.69
CA GLU A 42 7.54 11.44 -10.07
C GLU A 42 9.04 11.78 -10.14
N GLY A 43 9.55 12.52 -9.18
CA GLY A 43 10.96 12.85 -9.13
C GLY A 43 11.85 11.63 -8.96
N ARG A 44 11.44 10.73 -8.06
CA ARG A 44 12.14 9.47 -7.80
C ARG A 44 11.63 8.32 -8.66
N ARG A 45 10.53 8.50 -9.38
CA ARG A 45 9.83 7.46 -10.14
C ARG A 45 9.50 6.26 -9.28
N CYS A 46 8.84 6.52 -8.17
CA CYS A 46 8.43 5.48 -7.24
C CYS A 46 7.07 5.78 -6.62
N ILE A 47 6.53 4.78 -5.93
CA ILE A 47 5.35 4.94 -5.10
C ILE A 47 5.81 4.87 -3.65
N LEU A 48 5.43 5.85 -2.86
CA LEU A 48 5.75 5.90 -1.44
C LEU A 48 4.53 5.46 -0.64
N LEU A 49 4.73 4.48 0.23
CA LEU A 49 3.73 3.94 1.14
C LEU A 49 4.04 4.46 2.53
N TYR A 50 3.02 4.94 3.26
CA TYR A 50 3.24 5.55 4.57
C TYR A 50 1.98 5.46 5.42
N GLY A 51 2.11 5.80 6.70
CA GLY A 51 0.99 5.87 7.61
C GLY A 51 0.40 4.51 7.95
N ARG A 52 -0.85 4.52 8.37
CA ARG A 52 -1.57 3.32 8.81
C ARG A 52 -3.05 3.45 8.50
N SER A 53 -3.73 2.31 8.41
CA SER A 53 -5.17 2.26 8.34
C SER A 53 -5.75 2.41 9.75
N PHE A 54 -6.73 3.29 9.90
CA PHE A 54 -7.43 3.45 11.18
C PHE A 54 -8.21 2.19 11.55
N ALA A 55 -8.82 1.54 10.55
CA ALA A 55 -9.64 0.36 10.77
C ALA A 55 -8.81 -0.94 10.87
N PHE A 56 -7.74 -1.06 10.08
CA PHE A 56 -7.01 -2.32 9.94
C PHE A 56 -5.61 -2.30 10.54
N GLY A 57 -5.15 -1.16 11.04
CA GLY A 57 -3.86 -1.02 11.69
C GLY A 57 -2.70 -0.75 10.75
N ALA A 58 -1.50 -0.82 11.31
CA ALA A 58 -0.27 -0.57 10.58
C ALA A 58 0.02 -1.71 9.59
N PRO A 59 0.61 -1.39 8.43
CA PRO A 59 0.90 -2.41 7.42
C PRO A 59 2.02 -3.34 7.86
N ASP A 60 1.87 -4.63 7.55
CA ASP A 60 2.91 -5.63 7.73
C ASP A 60 3.33 -6.15 6.35
N PHE A 61 4.41 -5.59 5.82
CA PHE A 61 4.87 -5.90 4.47
C PHE A 61 5.55 -7.27 4.35
N ASN A 62 5.80 -7.97 5.46
CA ASN A 62 6.38 -9.30 5.44
C ASN A 62 5.46 -10.33 4.80
N PHE A 63 4.16 -10.03 4.74
CA PHE A 63 3.16 -10.95 4.19
C PHE A 63 2.75 -10.61 2.76
N VAL A 64 3.36 -9.61 2.12
CA VAL A 64 3.04 -9.26 0.74
C VAL A 64 3.54 -10.36 -0.19
N ARG A 65 2.62 -10.97 -0.94
CA ARG A 65 2.91 -12.02 -1.93
C ARG A 65 2.67 -11.55 -3.35
N ARG A 66 1.79 -10.58 -3.53
CA ARG A 66 1.43 -10.03 -4.83
C ARG A 66 1.08 -8.57 -4.70
N ILE A 67 1.35 -7.79 -5.74
CA ILE A 67 1.02 -6.38 -5.79
C ILE A 67 0.00 -6.17 -6.91
N GLU A 68 -1.12 -5.55 -6.58
CA GLU A 68 -2.20 -5.27 -7.51
C GLU A 68 -2.21 -3.78 -7.87
N TRP A 69 -1.99 -3.51 -9.14
CA TRP A 69 -1.82 -2.15 -9.66
C TRP A 69 -3.12 -1.50 -10.13
N ALA A 70 -4.25 -2.08 -9.85
CA ALA A 70 -5.55 -1.60 -10.31
C ALA A 70 -5.79 -0.15 -9.87
N GLY A 71 -6.19 0.68 -10.83
CA GLY A 71 -6.51 2.08 -10.57
C GLY A 71 -5.32 3.03 -10.49
N VAL A 72 -4.09 2.53 -10.62
CA VAL A 72 -2.90 3.39 -10.59
C VAL A 72 -2.48 3.84 -11.98
N GLY A 73 -2.68 3.01 -12.99
CA GLY A 73 -2.36 3.32 -14.39
C GLY A 73 -0.87 3.37 -14.69
N GLY A 74 -0.53 3.23 -15.96
CA GLY A 74 0.84 3.36 -16.42
C GLY A 74 1.75 2.19 -16.05
N THR A 75 3.06 2.38 -16.22
CA THR A 75 4.09 1.40 -15.85
C THR A 75 4.22 1.36 -14.32
N PRO A 76 4.23 0.16 -13.72
CA PRO A 76 4.41 0.05 -12.28
C PRO A 76 5.76 0.63 -11.85
N TYR A 77 5.73 1.48 -10.83
CA TYR A 77 6.94 2.01 -10.20
C TYR A 77 7.34 1.12 -9.03
N PRO A 78 8.62 1.13 -8.64
CA PRO A 78 9.02 0.46 -7.40
C PRO A 78 8.31 1.07 -6.19
N LEU A 79 8.07 0.24 -5.19
CA LEU A 79 7.41 0.64 -3.96
C LEU A 79 8.41 0.79 -2.83
N PHE A 80 8.25 1.86 -2.05
CA PHE A 80 9.04 2.09 -0.85
C PHE A 80 8.12 2.48 0.31
N PHE A 81 8.44 1.99 1.49
CA PHE A 81 7.77 2.37 2.72
C PHE A 81 8.56 3.46 3.45
N LEU A 82 7.85 4.46 3.98
CA LEU A 82 8.40 5.53 4.79
C LEU A 82 8.06 5.27 6.26
N PRO A 83 8.94 4.64 7.04
CA PRO A 83 8.63 4.30 8.43
C PRO A 83 8.51 5.52 9.33
N HIS A 84 9.14 6.63 8.95
CA HIS A 84 9.19 7.86 9.74
C HIS A 84 8.47 9.03 9.08
N TRP A 85 7.46 8.74 8.25
CA TRP A 85 6.69 9.80 7.60
C TRP A 85 6.23 10.84 8.64
N PRO A 86 6.30 12.15 8.36
CA PRO A 86 6.60 12.77 7.06
C PRO A 86 8.08 12.88 6.70
N ASN A 87 8.98 12.39 7.54
CA ASN A 87 10.40 12.36 7.26
C ASN A 87 10.69 11.28 6.20
N GLU A 88 11.36 11.68 5.11
CA GLU A 88 11.64 10.79 3.97
C GLU A 88 13.12 10.41 3.88
N ASP A 89 13.85 10.47 4.99
CA ASP A 89 15.27 10.14 5.04
C ASP A 89 15.55 8.64 4.95
N GLN A 90 14.53 7.81 5.19
CA GLN A 90 14.65 6.36 5.10
C GLN A 90 13.56 5.80 4.19
N LEU A 91 13.99 5.09 3.15
CA LEU A 91 13.11 4.41 2.21
C LEU A 91 13.36 2.91 2.31
N ILE A 92 12.34 2.14 2.67
CA ILE A 92 12.44 0.69 2.77
C ILE A 92 11.76 0.07 1.55
N PRO A 93 12.51 -0.67 0.70
CA PRO A 93 11.90 -1.30 -0.47
C PRO A 93 10.83 -2.30 -0.08
N VAL A 94 9.73 -2.32 -0.83
CA VAL A 94 8.62 -3.26 -0.61
C VAL A 94 8.54 -4.18 -1.83
N TYR A 95 8.67 -5.48 -1.59
CA TYR A 95 8.63 -6.50 -2.63
C TYR A 95 7.54 -7.52 -2.34
N ALA A 96 7.03 -8.13 -3.41
CA ALA A 96 6.23 -9.32 -3.27
C ALA A 96 7.16 -10.50 -2.93
N ASN A 97 6.87 -11.20 -1.83
CA ASN A 97 7.61 -12.37 -1.42
C ASN A 97 7.14 -13.61 -2.20
N PRO A 98 8.06 -14.49 -2.61
CA PRO A 98 7.68 -15.71 -3.33
C PRO A 98 6.87 -16.68 -2.46
#